data_2a7ded5d0bad64c73dbd5aca58c0a61d
#
_entry.id   2a7ded5d0bad64c73dbd5aca58c0a61d
#
_cell.length_a   1.000
_cell.length_b   1.000
_cell.length_c   1.000
_cell.angle_alpha   90.00
_cell.angle_beta   90.00
_cell.angle_gamma   90.00
#
_symmetry.space_group_name_H-M   'P 1'
#
loop_
_entity.id
_entity.type
_entity.pdbx_description
1 polymer ?
#
loop_
_entity_poly.entity_id
_entity_poly.type
_entity_poly.pdbx_seq_one_letter_code
_entity_poly.pdbx_strand_id
1 'polypeptide(L)'
;LVGVDQHAAHERINYERLREAVDGHLPTAPIDPPARVSLTPAQSAAAASHREALAELGYAIDTASESAVRVRSVPAPLSRPADPESVRDALDAVRRGDTPDNERDDRLKDLACHPSLKAGDDLTDAAAEQLLDRLGACENPYNCPHGRPTVLSIEEETLVRGFGRRSTRLE
;
A
#
# COMPACT_ATOMS: atom_id res chain seq x y z
N LEU A 1 10.11 -28.51 1.74
CA LEU A 1 9.57 -27.61 2.76
C LEU A 1 9.04 -26.36 2.06
N VAL A 2 7.83 -25.95 2.43
CA VAL A 2 7.25 -24.67 1.96
C VAL A 2 7.08 -23.76 3.18
N GLY A 3 7.61 -22.57 3.10
CA GLY A 3 7.42 -21.51 4.08
C GLY A 3 6.59 -20.38 3.50
N VAL A 4 5.73 -19.78 4.32
CA VAL A 4 4.96 -18.60 3.96
C VAL A 4 5.32 -17.48 4.93
N ASP A 5 5.69 -16.32 4.37
CA ASP A 5 5.89 -15.10 5.16
C ASP A 5 4.51 -14.51 5.49
N GLN A 6 4.11 -14.62 6.77
CA GLN A 6 2.80 -14.15 7.23
C GLN A 6 2.57 -12.64 7.03
N HIS A 7 3.64 -11.84 7.14
CA HIS A 7 3.57 -10.40 6.94
C HIS A 7 3.34 -10.08 5.47
N ALA A 8 4.18 -10.61 4.58
CA ALA A 8 4.09 -10.41 3.14
C ALA A 8 2.76 -10.93 2.57
N ALA A 9 2.28 -12.09 3.06
CA ALA A 9 0.98 -12.66 2.71
C ALA A 9 -0.18 -11.74 3.11
N HIS A 10 -0.15 -11.23 4.34
CA HIS A 10 -1.21 -10.33 4.84
C HIS A 10 -1.19 -8.97 4.14
N GLU A 11 0.00 -8.43 3.81
CA GLU A 11 0.12 -7.22 2.97
C GLU A 11 -0.54 -7.43 1.60
N ARG A 12 -0.31 -8.57 0.94
CA ARG A 12 -0.93 -8.91 -0.35
C ARG A 12 -2.46 -8.95 -0.26
N ILE A 13 -2.98 -9.67 0.72
CA ILE A 13 -4.43 -9.79 0.94
C ILE A 13 -5.06 -8.41 1.18
N ASN A 14 -4.45 -7.60 2.04
CA ASN A 14 -4.97 -6.26 2.36
C ASN A 14 -4.92 -5.33 1.14
N TYR A 15 -3.84 -5.39 0.37
CA TYR A 15 -3.69 -4.60 -0.85
C TYR A 15 -4.76 -4.92 -1.89
N GLU A 16 -4.99 -6.21 -2.21
CA GLU A 16 -5.99 -6.58 -3.21
C GLU A 16 -7.42 -6.22 -2.75
N ARG A 17 -7.73 -6.43 -1.47
CA ARG A 17 -9.01 -5.98 -0.90
C ARG A 17 -9.19 -4.47 -0.96
N LEU A 18 -8.12 -3.70 -0.72
CA LEU A 18 -8.15 -2.25 -0.86
C LEU A 18 -8.37 -1.84 -2.32
N ARG A 19 -7.65 -2.48 -3.23
CA ARG A 19 -7.76 -2.23 -4.67
C ARG A 19 -9.17 -2.49 -5.19
N GLU A 20 -9.77 -3.62 -4.80
CA GLU A 20 -11.17 -3.94 -5.12
C GLU A 20 -12.16 -2.93 -4.54
N ALA A 21 -11.98 -2.56 -3.26
CA ALA A 21 -12.89 -1.64 -2.58
C ALA A 21 -12.86 -0.22 -3.17
N VAL A 22 -11.74 0.14 -3.80
CA VAL A 22 -11.52 1.48 -4.36
C VAL A 22 -12.01 1.61 -5.81
N ASP A 23 -12.27 0.50 -6.50
CA ASP A 23 -12.77 0.36 -7.89
C ASP A 23 -12.91 1.67 -8.69
N GLY A 24 -11.77 2.25 -9.04
CA GLY A 24 -11.69 3.45 -9.86
C GLY A 24 -11.67 4.80 -9.11
N HIS A 25 -12.21 4.94 -7.91
CA HIS A 25 -12.23 6.20 -7.15
C HIS A 25 -11.80 5.98 -5.69
N LEU A 26 -10.77 6.70 -5.26
CA LEU A 26 -10.41 6.73 -3.84
C LEU A 26 -11.55 7.37 -3.03
N PRO A 27 -12.10 6.70 -2.01
CA PRO A 27 -13.01 7.35 -1.07
C PRO A 27 -12.34 8.61 -0.50
N THR A 28 -13.11 9.65 -0.33
CA THR A 28 -12.62 10.92 0.20
C THR A 28 -13.34 11.29 1.49
N ALA A 29 -12.66 12.01 2.37
CA ALA A 29 -13.26 12.62 3.55
C ALA A 29 -13.22 14.14 3.44
N PRO A 30 -14.32 14.83 3.74
CA PRO A 30 -14.32 16.29 3.82
C PRO A 30 -13.54 16.76 5.03
N ILE A 31 -12.89 17.93 4.88
CA ILE A 31 -12.21 18.65 5.96
C ILE A 31 -13.00 19.92 6.25
N ASP A 32 -13.61 19.99 7.43
CA ASP A 32 -14.40 21.14 7.87
C ASP A 32 -13.99 21.59 9.28
N PRO A 33 -13.49 22.82 9.45
CA PRO A 33 -13.19 23.81 8.41
C PRO A 33 -12.01 23.40 7.51
N PRO A 34 -11.98 23.88 6.24
CA PRO A 34 -10.89 23.55 5.32
C PRO A 34 -9.51 23.87 5.88
N ALA A 35 -8.59 22.91 5.84
CA ALA A 35 -7.25 23.05 6.36
C ALA A 35 -6.40 23.95 5.44
N ARG A 36 -5.66 24.90 6.02
CA ARG A 36 -4.71 25.73 5.30
C ARG A 36 -3.34 25.06 5.30
N VAL A 37 -2.82 24.75 4.12
CA VAL A 37 -1.50 24.15 3.92
C VAL A 37 -0.60 25.13 3.18
N SER A 38 0.57 25.42 3.76
CA SER A 38 1.59 26.26 3.13
C SER A 38 2.36 25.47 2.08
N LEU A 39 2.67 26.10 0.95
CA LEU A 39 3.33 25.48 -0.19
C LEU A 39 4.62 26.22 -0.54
N THR A 40 5.58 25.49 -1.08
CA THR A 40 6.72 26.10 -1.78
C THR A 40 6.25 26.70 -3.12
N PRO A 41 7.01 27.62 -3.73
CA PRO A 41 6.66 28.18 -5.05
C PRO A 41 6.46 27.11 -6.13
N ALA A 42 7.28 26.05 -6.10
CA ALA A 42 7.17 24.92 -7.03
C ALA A 42 5.86 24.11 -6.83
N GLN A 43 5.49 23.87 -5.56
CA GLN A 43 4.22 23.17 -5.22
C GLN A 43 3.01 24.04 -5.55
N SER A 44 3.09 25.38 -5.37
CA SER A 44 2.01 26.29 -5.75
C SER A 44 1.76 26.29 -7.26
N ALA A 45 2.83 26.30 -8.06
CA ALA A 45 2.74 26.19 -9.50
C ALA A 45 2.11 24.83 -9.91
N ALA A 46 2.51 23.74 -9.26
CA ALA A 46 1.94 22.41 -9.48
C ALA A 46 0.45 22.35 -9.09
N ALA A 47 0.06 22.95 -7.97
CA ALA A 47 -1.34 23.02 -7.52
C ALA A 47 -2.25 23.75 -8.53
N ALA A 48 -1.72 24.77 -9.20
CA ALA A 48 -2.45 25.48 -10.25
C ALA A 48 -2.59 24.66 -11.54
N SER A 49 -1.52 23.91 -11.91
CA SER A 49 -1.45 23.21 -13.21
C SER A 49 -2.04 21.79 -13.16
N HIS A 50 -2.06 21.13 -12.00
CA HIS A 50 -2.41 19.71 -11.86
C HIS A 50 -3.63 19.48 -10.96
N ARG A 51 -4.61 20.38 -11.01
CA ARG A 51 -5.81 20.28 -10.16
C ARG A 51 -6.61 18.99 -10.41
N GLU A 52 -6.71 18.56 -11.68
CA GLU A 52 -7.41 17.33 -12.06
C GLU A 52 -6.71 16.10 -11.49
N ALA A 53 -5.38 15.99 -11.63
CA ALA A 53 -4.61 14.90 -11.08
C ALA A 53 -4.72 14.82 -9.55
N LEU A 54 -4.76 15.95 -8.85
CA LEU A 54 -5.00 15.97 -7.41
C LEU A 54 -6.43 15.51 -7.06
N ALA A 55 -7.42 15.86 -7.88
CA ALA A 55 -8.79 15.41 -7.66
C ALA A 55 -8.92 13.88 -7.85
N GLU A 56 -8.24 13.31 -8.83
CA GLU A 56 -8.14 11.84 -9.02
C GLU A 56 -7.49 11.15 -7.81
N LEU A 57 -6.52 11.81 -7.16
CA LEU A 57 -5.91 11.36 -5.91
C LEU A 57 -6.77 11.62 -4.66
N GLY A 58 -7.97 12.18 -4.82
CA GLY A 58 -8.92 12.42 -3.74
C GLY A 58 -8.74 13.75 -3.00
N TYR A 59 -7.90 14.67 -3.48
CA TYR A 59 -7.74 15.99 -2.89
C TYR A 59 -8.61 17.02 -3.58
N ALA A 60 -9.50 17.70 -2.82
CA ALA A 60 -10.14 18.94 -3.27
C ALA A 60 -9.42 20.13 -2.65
N ILE A 61 -8.82 20.97 -3.49
CA ILE A 61 -8.06 22.13 -3.05
C ILE A 61 -8.57 23.42 -3.64
N ASP A 62 -8.50 24.52 -2.88
CA ASP A 62 -8.69 25.90 -3.33
C ASP A 62 -7.44 26.71 -3.10
N THR A 63 -7.15 27.66 -3.96
CA THR A 63 -6.10 28.63 -3.74
C THR A 63 -6.45 29.52 -2.55
N ALA A 64 -5.55 29.58 -1.56
CA ALA A 64 -5.71 30.47 -0.40
C ALA A 64 -4.83 31.73 -0.51
N SER A 65 -3.63 31.57 -1.08
CA SER A 65 -2.68 32.65 -1.41
C SER A 65 -1.66 32.13 -2.43
N GLU A 66 -0.69 32.96 -2.82
CA GLU A 66 0.42 32.53 -3.69
C GLU A 66 1.27 31.41 -3.11
N SER A 67 1.27 31.23 -1.80
CA SER A 67 2.07 30.22 -1.09
C SER A 67 1.25 29.28 -0.21
N ALA A 68 -0.07 29.17 -0.43
CA ALA A 68 -0.92 28.27 0.35
C ALA A 68 -2.18 27.84 -0.39
N VAL A 69 -2.64 26.65 -0.06
CA VAL A 69 -3.94 26.12 -0.48
C VAL A 69 -4.84 25.85 0.73
N ARG A 70 -6.15 25.82 0.48
CA ARG A 70 -7.14 25.26 1.41
C ARG A 70 -7.51 23.88 0.93
N VAL A 71 -7.29 22.87 1.76
CA VAL A 71 -7.68 21.48 1.50
C VAL A 71 -9.07 21.26 2.06
N ARG A 72 -10.03 20.95 1.18
CA ARG A 72 -11.45 20.70 1.51
C ARG A 72 -11.76 19.21 1.64
N SER A 73 -11.03 18.36 0.94
CA SER A 73 -11.11 16.91 1.10
C SER A 73 -9.75 16.27 0.93
N VAL A 74 -9.62 15.11 1.53
CA VAL A 74 -8.44 14.25 1.45
C VAL A 74 -8.86 12.83 1.10
N PRO A 75 -7.97 12.02 0.51
CA PRO A 75 -8.24 10.59 0.34
C PRO A 75 -8.46 9.93 1.71
N ALA A 76 -9.46 9.05 1.78
CA ALA A 76 -9.86 8.35 3.01
C ALA A 76 -10.07 6.85 2.76
N PRO A 77 -9.08 6.13 2.26
CA PRO A 77 -9.18 4.69 2.05
C PRO A 77 -9.44 3.99 3.39
N LEU A 78 -10.32 2.98 3.38
CA LEU A 78 -10.78 2.28 4.59
C LEU A 78 -11.35 3.22 5.68
N SER A 79 -12.00 4.31 5.29
CA SER A 79 -12.54 5.34 6.20
C SER A 79 -11.48 5.98 7.12
N ARG A 80 -10.22 5.99 6.70
CA ARG A 80 -9.12 6.68 7.38
C ARG A 80 -8.70 7.89 6.54
N PRO A 81 -9.09 9.11 6.93
CA PRO A 81 -8.67 10.32 6.24
C PRO A 81 -7.14 10.49 6.29
N ALA A 82 -6.55 10.86 5.17
CA ALA A 82 -5.17 11.28 5.14
C ALA A 82 -4.99 12.63 5.87
N ASP A 83 -3.77 12.91 6.35
CA ASP A 83 -3.44 14.23 6.88
C ASP A 83 -3.53 15.26 5.74
N PRO A 84 -4.17 16.43 5.93
CA PRO A 84 -4.19 17.50 4.93
C PRO A 84 -2.81 17.93 4.42
N GLU A 85 -1.79 17.86 5.25
CA GLU A 85 -0.40 18.17 4.89
C GLU A 85 0.17 17.22 3.82
N SER A 86 -0.38 16.00 3.68
CA SER A 86 0.02 15.03 2.66
C SER A 86 -0.24 15.49 1.22
N VAL A 87 -1.01 16.57 1.02
CA VAL A 87 -1.15 17.21 -0.29
C VAL A 87 0.19 17.69 -0.87
N ARG A 88 1.19 17.98 0.00
CA ARG A 88 2.55 18.36 -0.46
C ARG A 88 3.24 17.20 -1.17
N ASP A 89 3.15 16.01 -0.60
CA ASP A 89 3.76 14.82 -1.18
C ASP A 89 3.10 14.47 -2.51
N ALA A 90 1.76 14.59 -2.58
CA ALA A 90 1.01 14.42 -3.83
C ALA A 90 1.43 15.45 -4.90
N LEU A 91 1.60 16.71 -4.53
CA LEU A 91 2.07 17.75 -5.44
C LEU A 91 3.48 17.49 -5.95
N ASP A 92 4.37 17.00 -5.07
CA ASP A 92 5.74 16.67 -5.45
C ASP A 92 5.79 15.43 -6.33
N ALA A 93 4.92 14.44 -6.14
CA ALA A 93 4.79 13.26 -6.99
C ALA A 93 4.31 13.64 -8.40
N VAL A 94 3.21 14.37 -8.49
CA VAL A 94 2.66 14.85 -9.78
C VAL A 94 3.69 15.70 -10.54
N ARG A 95 4.45 16.54 -9.83
CA ARG A 95 5.51 17.37 -10.43
C ARG A 95 6.69 16.55 -10.98
N ARG A 96 7.00 15.39 -10.37
CA ARG A 96 8.00 14.43 -10.90
C ARG A 96 7.52 13.69 -12.15
N GLY A 97 6.26 13.80 -12.50
CA GLY A 97 5.65 13.11 -13.62
C GLY A 97 5.09 11.73 -13.25
N ASP A 98 4.93 11.47 -11.96
CA ASP A 98 4.24 10.27 -11.49
C ASP A 98 2.76 10.37 -11.93
N THR A 99 2.25 9.29 -12.50
CA THR A 99 0.83 9.27 -12.89
C THR A 99 -0.05 9.16 -11.65
N PRO A 100 -1.29 9.71 -11.66
CA PRO A 100 -2.24 9.52 -10.57
C PRO A 100 -2.44 8.04 -10.20
N ASP A 101 -2.41 7.15 -11.18
CA ASP A 101 -2.54 5.70 -10.95
C ASP A 101 -1.35 5.13 -10.16
N ASN A 102 -0.12 5.52 -10.49
CA ASN A 102 1.07 5.06 -9.76
C ASN A 102 1.09 5.59 -8.32
N GLU A 103 0.81 6.87 -8.12
CA GLU A 103 0.74 7.47 -6.79
C GLU A 103 -0.37 6.85 -5.95
N ARG A 104 -1.52 6.55 -6.57
CA ARG A 104 -2.63 5.85 -5.94
C ARG A 104 -2.24 4.44 -5.53
N ASP A 105 -1.56 3.70 -6.42
CA ASP A 105 -1.10 2.34 -6.16
C ASP A 105 -0.09 2.31 -5.00
N ASP A 106 0.86 3.24 -4.96
CA ASP A 106 1.83 3.36 -3.88
C ASP A 106 1.16 3.68 -2.53
N ARG A 107 0.13 4.53 -2.52
CA ARG A 107 -0.67 4.77 -1.30
C ARG A 107 -1.45 3.55 -0.85
N LEU A 108 -2.00 2.75 -1.77
CA LEU A 108 -2.67 1.50 -1.43
C LEU A 108 -1.69 0.49 -0.82
N LYS A 109 -0.47 0.41 -1.33
CA LYS A 109 0.61 -0.42 -0.76
C LYS A 109 0.94 -0.01 0.68
N ASP A 110 1.14 1.29 0.93
CA ASP A 110 1.43 1.80 2.27
C ASP A 110 0.28 1.50 3.25
N LEU A 111 -0.96 1.72 2.80
CA LEU A 111 -2.15 1.45 3.61
C LEU A 111 -2.35 -0.04 3.90
N ALA A 112 -1.98 -0.92 2.97
CA ALA A 112 -2.02 -2.35 3.18
C ALA A 112 -1.01 -2.81 4.24
N CYS A 113 0.15 -2.15 4.30
CA CYS A 113 1.23 -2.49 5.22
C CYS A 113 0.86 -2.22 6.70
N HIS A 114 0.19 -1.09 6.99
CA HIS A 114 -0.10 -0.66 8.37
C HIS A 114 -0.89 -1.66 9.21
N PRO A 115 -2.00 -2.27 8.74
CA PRO A 115 -2.79 -3.23 9.50
C PRO A 115 -2.24 -4.67 9.39
N SER A 116 -1.14 -4.88 8.68
CA SER A 116 -0.62 -6.23 8.43
C SER A 116 0.05 -6.83 9.66
N LEU A 117 -0.08 -8.14 9.80
CA LEU A 117 0.62 -8.94 10.79
C LEU A 117 2.12 -8.61 10.77
N LYS A 118 2.72 -8.54 11.94
CA LYS A 118 4.17 -8.29 12.06
C LYS A 118 4.94 -9.62 12.08
N ALA A 119 6.22 -9.56 11.73
CA ALA A 119 7.10 -10.68 11.93
C ALA A 119 7.18 -10.99 13.43
N GLY A 120 6.85 -12.23 13.80
CA GLY A 120 6.83 -12.67 15.20
C GLY A 120 5.48 -12.56 15.91
N ASP A 121 4.44 -12.08 15.24
CA ASP A 121 3.08 -12.19 15.76
C ASP A 121 2.68 -13.68 15.77
N ASP A 122 2.10 -14.14 16.90
CA ASP A 122 1.60 -15.50 17.02
C ASP A 122 0.31 -15.68 16.23
N LEU A 123 0.24 -16.74 15.42
CA LEU A 123 -0.96 -17.17 14.73
C LEU A 123 -1.48 -18.46 15.35
N THR A 124 -2.78 -18.54 15.59
CA THR A 124 -3.43 -19.83 15.84
C THR A 124 -3.51 -20.63 14.54
N ASP A 125 -3.63 -21.94 14.62
CA ASP A 125 -3.76 -22.82 13.44
C ASP A 125 -4.92 -22.36 12.54
N ALA A 126 -6.07 -22.03 13.12
CA ALA A 126 -7.22 -21.52 12.38
C ALA A 126 -6.95 -20.17 11.68
N ALA A 127 -6.17 -19.28 12.31
CA ALA A 127 -5.78 -18.02 11.70
C ALA A 127 -4.77 -18.23 10.56
N ALA A 128 -3.87 -19.19 10.71
CA ALA A 128 -2.91 -19.56 9.68
C ALA A 128 -3.62 -20.17 8.44
N GLU A 129 -4.55 -21.11 8.66
CA GLU A 129 -5.38 -21.67 7.60
C GLU A 129 -6.15 -20.57 6.84
N GLN A 130 -6.79 -19.66 7.58
CA GLN A 130 -7.54 -18.56 7.00
C GLN A 130 -6.65 -17.58 6.21
N LEU A 131 -5.41 -17.37 6.65
CA LEU A 131 -4.43 -16.56 5.93
C LEU A 131 -4.05 -17.23 4.60
N LEU A 132 -3.81 -18.55 4.60
CA LEU A 132 -3.48 -19.32 3.40
C LEU A 132 -4.62 -19.35 2.40
N ASP A 133 -5.85 -19.57 2.85
CA ASP A 133 -7.04 -19.57 2.00
C ASP A 133 -7.23 -18.21 1.30
N ARG A 134 -7.09 -17.13 2.05
CA ARG A 134 -7.20 -15.77 1.51
C ARG A 134 -6.05 -15.43 0.55
N LEU A 135 -4.83 -15.84 0.87
CA LEU A 135 -3.68 -15.64 -0.01
C LEU A 135 -3.89 -16.40 -1.32
N GLY A 136 -4.39 -17.65 -1.26
CA GLY A 136 -4.69 -18.45 -2.43
C GLY A 136 -5.79 -17.87 -3.32
N ALA A 137 -6.66 -17.02 -2.79
CA ALA A 137 -7.70 -16.31 -3.54
C ALA A 137 -7.20 -15.01 -4.20
N CYS A 138 -5.99 -14.54 -3.89
CA CYS A 138 -5.40 -13.34 -4.49
C CYS A 138 -5.05 -13.56 -5.97
N GLU A 139 -5.10 -12.51 -6.78
CA GLU A 139 -4.66 -12.52 -8.18
C GLU A 139 -3.16 -12.83 -8.31
N ASN A 140 -2.35 -12.29 -7.37
CA ASN A 140 -0.91 -12.52 -7.34
C ASN A 140 -0.45 -12.97 -5.94
N PRO A 141 -0.63 -14.25 -5.57
CA PRO A 141 -0.34 -14.73 -4.23
C PRO A 141 1.16 -14.86 -3.90
N TYR A 142 2.05 -14.75 -4.89
CA TYR A 142 3.48 -15.09 -4.73
C TYR A 142 4.38 -13.91 -4.31
N ASN A 143 3.88 -12.68 -4.39
CA ASN A 143 4.62 -11.49 -4.00
C ASN A 143 3.73 -10.52 -3.23
N CYS A 144 4.27 -9.87 -2.20
CA CYS A 144 3.61 -8.74 -1.57
C CYS A 144 3.58 -7.53 -2.53
N PRO A 145 2.80 -6.48 -2.25
CA PRO A 145 2.74 -5.28 -3.11
C PRO A 145 4.10 -4.60 -3.33
N HIS A 146 5.03 -4.77 -2.39
CA HIS A 146 6.40 -4.23 -2.45
C HIS A 146 7.39 -5.15 -3.18
N GLY A 147 6.91 -6.29 -3.73
CA GLY A 147 7.73 -7.23 -4.49
C GLY A 147 8.46 -8.29 -3.67
N ARG A 148 8.27 -8.37 -2.34
CA ARG A 148 8.86 -9.44 -1.51
C ARG A 148 8.12 -10.75 -1.76
N PRO A 149 8.83 -11.90 -1.86
CA PRO A 149 8.18 -13.20 -1.96
C PRO A 149 7.29 -13.47 -0.74
N THR A 150 6.09 -13.96 -0.97
CA THR A 150 5.16 -14.44 0.07
C THR A 150 5.39 -15.89 0.40
N VAL A 151 5.90 -16.67 -0.58
CA VAL A 151 6.10 -18.11 -0.48
C VAL A 151 7.54 -18.45 -0.83
N LEU A 152 8.17 -19.29 0.00
CA LEU A 152 9.49 -19.84 -0.21
C LEU A 152 9.41 -21.37 -0.29
N SER A 153 9.92 -21.96 -1.37
CA SER A 153 10.10 -23.42 -1.48
C SER A 153 11.57 -23.79 -1.28
N ILE A 154 11.83 -24.73 -0.40
CA ILE A 154 13.15 -25.27 -0.14
C ILE A 154 13.14 -26.75 -0.50
N GLU A 155 13.90 -27.11 -1.53
CA GLU A 155 14.06 -28.49 -1.96
C GLU A 155 14.70 -29.34 -0.87
N GLU A 156 14.29 -30.60 -0.75
CA GLU A 156 14.82 -31.54 0.25
C GLU A 156 16.33 -31.72 0.11
N GLU A 157 16.84 -31.79 -1.11
CA GLU A 157 18.27 -31.89 -1.38
C GLU A 157 19.08 -30.70 -0.84
N THR A 158 18.49 -29.51 -0.80
CA THR A 158 19.12 -28.31 -0.23
C THR A 158 19.25 -28.46 1.29
N LEU A 159 18.23 -29.01 1.96
CA LEU A 159 18.26 -29.29 3.38
C LEU A 159 19.29 -30.36 3.70
N VAL A 160 19.28 -31.48 2.94
CA VAL A 160 20.24 -32.59 3.14
C VAL A 160 21.67 -32.11 2.98
N ARG A 161 21.95 -31.30 1.96
CA ARG A 161 23.29 -30.69 1.76
C ARG A 161 23.67 -29.72 2.87
N GLY A 162 22.72 -28.89 3.30
CA GLY A 162 22.97 -27.89 4.35
C GLY A 162 23.30 -28.54 5.71
N PHE A 163 22.73 -29.68 6.04
CA PHE A 163 23.04 -30.44 7.25
C PHE A 163 24.22 -31.41 7.09
N GLY A 164 24.89 -31.48 5.93
CA GLY A 164 26.02 -32.34 5.67
C GLY A 164 25.69 -33.86 5.74
N ARG A 165 24.38 -34.20 5.69
CA ARG A 165 23.95 -35.61 5.75
C ARG A 165 23.80 -36.13 4.32
N ARG A 166 24.66 -37.05 3.90
CA ARG A 166 24.36 -37.90 2.74
C ARG A 166 23.21 -38.83 3.13
N SER A 167 22.12 -38.80 2.39
CA SER A 167 21.05 -39.76 2.56
C SER A 167 21.62 -41.17 2.26
N THR A 168 21.94 -41.95 3.27
CA THR A 168 21.99 -43.39 3.14
C THR A 168 20.53 -43.82 2.96
N ARG A 169 20.11 -44.15 1.75
CA ARG A 169 18.88 -44.89 1.53
C ARG A 169 18.93 -46.13 2.44
N LEU A 170 18.00 -46.16 3.38
CA LEU A 170 17.63 -47.44 4.00
C LEU A 170 16.84 -48.18 2.91
N GLU A 171 17.45 -49.25 2.37
CA GLU A 171 16.77 -50.25 1.57
C GLU A 171 15.78 -51.01 2.46
#